data_5c26362b862ba4e6f243d2302aa1e4bc
#
_entry.id   5c26362b862ba4e6f243d2302aa1e4bc
#
_cell.length_a   1.000
_cell.length_b   1.000
_cell.length_c   1.000
_cell.angle_alpha   90.00
_cell.angle_beta   90.00
_cell.angle_gamma   90.00
#
_symmetry.space_group_name_H-M   'P 1'
#
loop_
_entity.id
_entity.type
_entity.pdbx_description
1 polymer ?
#
loop_
_entity_poly.entity_id
_entity_poly.type
_entity_poly.pdbx_seq_one_letter_code
_entity_poly.pdbx_strand_id
1 'polypeptide(L)'
;MSWHEVDMAADPRGGQFAYFRQMVDPFAGVTAAVDITDFLAALDGRPFFLSLLYAVTRAANRVPQLRRRILDGRVVEYDWCSPSYTLMKPDGVYVYSLIEGERTYGDFIAEGQRQQVLSLDRRTLTEDGDPLGNFFVSCLPWLD
;
A
#
# COMPACT_ATOMS: atom_id res chain seq x y z
N MET A 1 1.37 11.02 -9.54
CA MET A 1 1.21 11.34 -8.08
C MET A 1 2.12 12.50 -7.75
N SER A 2 1.65 13.46 -6.96
CA SER A 2 2.44 14.61 -6.52
C SER A 2 3.05 14.33 -5.14
N TRP A 3 4.14 15.03 -4.85
CA TRP A 3 4.83 14.98 -3.57
C TRP A 3 5.49 16.34 -3.28
N HIS A 4 5.83 16.57 -2.03
CA HIS A 4 6.62 17.71 -1.61
C HIS A 4 7.79 17.27 -0.72
N GLU A 5 8.86 18.05 -0.69
CA GLU A 5 10.00 17.79 0.17
C GLU A 5 9.66 18.11 1.64
N VAL A 6 10.08 17.23 2.55
CA VAL A 6 9.92 17.42 3.99
C VAL A 6 11.20 18.01 4.56
N ASP A 7 11.09 19.16 5.22
CA ASP A 7 12.22 19.76 5.96
C ASP A 7 12.51 18.94 7.22
N MET A 8 13.45 18.01 7.11
CA MET A 8 13.86 17.14 8.22
C MET A 8 14.63 17.90 9.31
N ALA A 9 15.15 19.10 9.06
CA ALA A 9 15.78 19.93 10.09
C ALA A 9 14.74 20.55 11.03
N ALA A 10 13.55 20.83 10.51
CA ALA A 10 12.42 21.32 11.30
C ALA A 10 11.52 20.19 11.85
N ASP A 11 11.66 18.95 11.36
CA ASP A 11 10.85 17.81 11.83
C ASP A 11 11.34 17.35 13.22
N PRO A 12 10.45 17.20 14.23
CA PRO A 12 10.84 16.74 15.57
C PRO A 12 11.56 15.38 15.60
N ARG A 13 11.41 14.56 14.56
CA ARG A 13 12.05 13.24 14.40
C ARG A 13 13.30 13.27 13.54
N GLY A 14 13.75 14.45 13.09
CA GLY A 14 14.89 14.58 12.19
C GLY A 14 16.17 13.96 12.76
N GLY A 15 16.43 14.13 14.05
CA GLY A 15 17.58 13.52 14.73
C GLY A 15 17.54 12.00 14.76
N GLN A 16 16.39 11.40 15.08
CA GLN A 16 16.19 9.94 15.06
C GLN A 16 16.33 9.39 13.63
N PHE A 17 15.75 10.07 12.66
CA PHE A 17 15.88 9.69 11.26
C PHE A 17 17.34 9.67 10.81
N ALA A 18 18.11 10.72 11.10
CA ALA A 18 19.53 10.81 10.77
C ALA A 18 20.35 9.69 11.42
N TYR A 19 20.03 9.33 12.66
CA TYR A 19 20.68 8.25 13.39
C TYR A 19 20.38 6.88 12.76
N PHE A 20 19.09 6.53 12.59
CA PHE A 20 18.70 5.22 12.09
C PHE A 20 19.07 5.00 10.62
N ARG A 21 19.11 6.06 9.81
CA ARG A 21 19.53 5.99 8.41
C ARG A 21 20.96 5.48 8.21
N GLN A 22 21.82 5.59 9.22
CA GLN A 22 23.21 5.13 9.18
C GLN A 22 23.36 3.64 9.49
N MET A 23 22.30 2.97 9.92
CA MET A 23 22.32 1.54 10.20
C MET A 23 22.39 0.73 8.92
N VAL A 24 22.98 -0.47 8.99
CA VAL A 24 23.12 -1.39 7.85
C VAL A 24 21.75 -1.86 7.35
N ASP A 25 20.84 -2.18 8.29
CA ASP A 25 19.47 -2.64 8.00
C ASP A 25 18.46 -1.80 8.80
N PRO A 26 18.09 -0.60 8.32
CA PRO A 26 17.21 0.32 9.05
C PRO A 26 15.72 -0.05 8.87
N PHE A 27 15.37 -1.33 8.96
CA PHE A 27 14.00 -1.81 8.84
C PHE A 27 13.37 -2.06 10.20
N ALA A 28 12.07 -1.83 10.28
CA ALA A 28 11.26 -2.19 11.44
C ALA A 28 9.98 -2.89 10.97
N GLY A 29 9.61 -3.97 11.66
CA GLY A 29 8.36 -4.67 11.46
C GLY A 29 7.48 -4.57 12.71
N VAL A 30 6.17 -4.49 12.51
CA VAL A 30 5.17 -4.51 13.58
C VAL A 30 4.10 -5.54 13.22
N THR A 31 3.79 -6.42 14.16
CA THR A 31 2.65 -7.34 14.06
C THR A 31 1.61 -6.94 15.08
N ALA A 32 0.36 -6.80 14.64
CA ALA A 32 -0.76 -6.45 15.50
C ALA A 32 -1.99 -7.30 15.14
N ALA A 33 -2.71 -7.75 16.17
CA ALA A 33 -4.02 -8.36 16.00
C ALA A 33 -5.07 -7.25 15.82
N VAL A 34 -5.93 -7.40 14.83
CA VAL A 34 -7.03 -6.46 14.54
C VAL A 34 -8.33 -7.25 14.52
N ASP A 35 -9.29 -6.87 15.39
CA ASP A 35 -10.64 -7.44 15.35
C ASP A 35 -11.39 -6.86 14.14
N ILE A 36 -11.80 -7.72 13.23
CA ILE A 36 -12.54 -7.37 12.00
C ILE A 36 -13.99 -7.89 12.04
N THR A 37 -14.53 -8.27 13.19
CA THR A 37 -15.88 -8.83 13.31
C THR A 37 -16.93 -7.90 12.75
N ASP A 38 -16.95 -6.62 13.14
CA ASP A 38 -17.90 -5.64 12.64
C ASP A 38 -17.69 -5.34 11.15
N PHE A 39 -16.44 -5.35 10.71
CA PHE A 39 -16.11 -5.20 9.29
C PHE A 39 -16.71 -6.34 8.44
N LEU A 40 -16.57 -7.59 8.90
CA LEU A 40 -17.14 -8.76 8.23
C LEU A 40 -18.66 -8.69 8.18
N ALA A 41 -19.31 -8.30 9.27
CA ALA A 41 -20.76 -8.12 9.34
C ALA A 41 -21.27 -7.04 8.37
N ALA A 42 -20.47 -5.97 8.17
CA ALA A 42 -20.83 -4.86 7.29
C ALA A 42 -20.56 -5.13 5.81
N LEU A 43 -19.91 -6.24 5.44
CA LEU A 43 -19.58 -6.53 4.03
C LEU A 43 -20.81 -6.74 3.15
N ASP A 44 -21.85 -7.38 3.67
CA ASP A 44 -23.13 -7.61 2.97
C ASP A 44 -22.93 -8.06 1.51
N GLY A 45 -22.16 -9.15 1.33
CA GLY A 45 -21.86 -9.74 0.00
C GLY A 45 -20.81 -8.99 -0.84
N ARG A 46 -20.23 -7.90 -0.35
CA ARG A 46 -19.14 -7.18 -1.02
C ARG A 46 -17.83 -7.96 -0.98
N PRO A 47 -16.91 -7.75 -1.94
CA PRO A 47 -15.66 -8.51 -2.00
C PRO A 47 -14.76 -8.20 -0.79
N PHE A 48 -14.48 -9.22 0.02
CA PHE A 48 -13.70 -9.09 1.27
C PHE A 48 -12.35 -8.42 1.02
N PHE A 49 -11.51 -9.00 0.15
CA PHE A 49 -10.14 -8.53 -0.05
C PHE A 49 -10.08 -7.07 -0.52
N LEU A 50 -10.85 -6.70 -1.53
CA LEU A 50 -10.85 -5.33 -2.06
C LEU A 50 -11.40 -4.32 -1.04
N SER A 51 -12.39 -4.74 -0.23
CA SER A 51 -12.94 -3.90 0.83
C SER A 51 -11.92 -3.68 1.96
N LEU A 52 -11.22 -4.73 2.36
CA LEU A 52 -10.13 -4.62 3.35
C LEU A 52 -8.99 -3.76 2.81
N LEU A 53 -8.58 -3.98 1.56
CA LEU A 53 -7.55 -3.20 0.89
C LEU A 53 -7.91 -1.71 0.83
N TYR A 54 -9.18 -1.39 0.55
CA TYR A 54 -9.68 -0.01 0.60
C TYR A 54 -9.52 0.60 2.00
N ALA A 55 -9.97 -0.11 3.04
CA ALA A 55 -9.88 0.36 4.42
C ALA A 55 -8.43 0.59 4.86
N VAL A 56 -7.54 -0.37 4.59
CA VAL A 56 -6.10 -0.29 4.90
C VAL A 56 -5.46 0.88 4.16
N THR A 57 -5.73 1.02 2.85
CA THR A 57 -5.17 2.12 2.03
C THR A 57 -5.62 3.48 2.56
N ARG A 58 -6.89 3.62 2.91
CA ARG A 58 -7.42 4.87 3.50
C ARG A 58 -6.79 5.18 4.85
N ALA A 59 -6.65 4.18 5.71
CA ALA A 59 -6.03 4.34 7.03
C ALA A 59 -4.55 4.72 6.91
N ALA A 60 -3.79 4.05 6.06
CA ALA A 60 -2.38 4.34 5.84
C ALA A 60 -2.16 5.75 5.28
N ASN A 61 -2.99 6.19 4.34
CA ASN A 61 -2.90 7.55 3.79
C ASN A 61 -3.27 8.66 4.79
N ARG A 62 -3.94 8.35 5.89
CA ARG A 62 -4.20 9.31 6.98
C ARG A 62 -2.98 9.53 7.88
N VAL A 63 -1.94 8.73 7.75
CA VAL A 63 -0.70 8.85 8.52
C VAL A 63 0.38 9.41 7.61
N PRO A 64 0.73 10.71 7.69
CA PRO A 64 1.69 11.34 6.80
C PRO A 64 3.02 10.60 6.72
N GLN A 65 3.52 10.09 7.85
CA GLN A 65 4.80 9.38 7.92
C GLN A 65 4.82 8.08 7.08
N LEU A 66 3.67 7.44 6.88
CA LEU A 66 3.57 6.25 6.01
C LEU A 66 3.60 6.60 4.52
N ARG A 67 3.42 7.88 4.16
CA ARG A 67 3.53 8.38 2.78
C ARG A 67 4.91 8.98 2.47
N ARG A 68 5.82 8.99 3.45
CA ARG A 68 7.18 9.51 3.26
C ARG A 68 8.08 8.49 2.60
N ARG A 69 8.95 8.97 1.73
CA ARG A 69 9.94 8.19 0.99
C ARG A 69 11.28 8.90 0.97
N ILE A 70 12.34 8.15 0.74
CA ILE A 70 13.67 8.72 0.49
C ILE A 70 13.87 8.73 -1.03
N LEU A 71 13.97 9.92 -1.60
CA LEU A 71 14.19 10.16 -3.03
C LEU A 71 15.46 11.02 -3.18
N ASP A 72 16.47 10.52 -3.86
CA ASP A 72 17.75 11.19 -4.09
C ASP A 72 18.37 11.79 -2.80
N GLY A 73 18.26 11.01 -1.71
CA GLY A 73 18.80 11.42 -0.41
C GLY A 73 17.92 12.36 0.42
N ARG A 74 16.84 12.88 -0.14
CA ARG A 74 15.86 13.76 0.51
C ARG A 74 14.65 12.96 1.00
N VAL A 75 13.97 13.44 2.03
CA VAL A 75 12.67 12.91 2.44
C VAL A 75 11.59 13.66 1.71
N VAL A 76 10.74 12.92 0.99
CA VAL A 76 9.56 13.45 0.30
C VAL A 76 8.30 12.83 0.89
N GLU A 77 7.23 13.58 0.94
CA GLU A 77 5.90 13.11 1.35
C GLU A 77 4.96 13.17 0.15
N TYR A 78 4.41 12.01 -0.22
CA TYR A 78 3.42 11.90 -1.27
C TYR A 78 2.05 12.39 -0.79
N ASP A 79 1.29 13.06 -1.65
CA ASP A 79 -0.09 13.47 -1.33
C ASP A 79 -0.99 12.26 -1.15
N TRP A 80 -0.71 11.21 -1.92
CA TRP A 80 -1.42 9.93 -1.86
C TRP A 80 -0.48 8.78 -2.23
N CYS A 81 -0.59 7.64 -1.55
CA CYS A 81 0.05 6.40 -1.93
C CYS A 81 -1.00 5.36 -2.31
N SER A 82 -0.78 4.68 -3.45
CA SER A 82 -1.70 3.70 -4.02
C SER A 82 -1.35 2.27 -3.59
N PRO A 83 -2.33 1.38 -3.40
CA PRO A 83 -2.05 -0.01 -3.08
C PRO A 83 -1.63 -0.80 -4.32
N SER A 84 -0.40 -1.36 -4.29
CA SER A 84 0.05 -2.42 -5.17
C SER A 84 -0.02 -3.75 -4.42
N TYR A 85 -0.65 -4.76 -4.99
CA TYR A 85 -0.89 -6.02 -4.31
C TYR A 85 -0.65 -7.22 -5.22
N THR A 86 -0.40 -8.38 -4.59
CA THR A 86 -0.17 -9.64 -5.31
C THR A 86 -1.47 -10.34 -5.62
N LEU A 87 -1.57 -10.87 -6.85
CA LEU A 87 -2.62 -11.78 -7.31
C LEU A 87 -2.01 -13.13 -7.69
N MET A 88 -2.55 -14.20 -7.13
CA MET A 88 -2.16 -15.56 -7.48
C MET A 88 -2.89 -15.99 -8.75
N LYS A 89 -2.14 -16.49 -9.72
CA LYS A 89 -2.69 -17.09 -10.94
C LYS A 89 -3.00 -18.57 -10.71
N PRO A 90 -3.85 -19.19 -11.55
CA PRO A 90 -4.18 -20.62 -11.43
C PRO A 90 -2.96 -21.55 -11.54
N ASP A 91 -1.91 -21.12 -12.22
CA ASP A 91 -0.65 -21.87 -12.38
C ASP A 91 0.30 -21.76 -11.17
N GLY A 92 -0.12 -21.05 -10.10
CA GLY A 92 0.67 -20.87 -8.88
C GLY A 92 1.70 -19.73 -8.96
N VAL A 93 1.76 -19.02 -10.08
CA VAL A 93 2.58 -17.82 -10.23
C VAL A 93 1.78 -16.59 -9.78
N TYR A 94 2.42 -15.60 -9.18
CA TYR A 94 1.75 -14.34 -8.83
C TYR A 94 2.11 -13.22 -9.80
N VAL A 95 1.24 -12.24 -9.88
CA VAL A 95 1.44 -10.97 -10.58
C VAL A 95 1.08 -9.80 -9.68
N TYR A 96 1.57 -8.60 -10.00
CA TYR A 96 1.17 -7.38 -9.31
C TYR A 96 -0.06 -6.76 -9.94
N SER A 97 -0.88 -6.15 -9.11
CA SER A 97 -2.03 -5.35 -9.52
C SER A 97 -2.04 -4.04 -8.73
N LEU A 98 -2.37 -2.94 -9.38
CA LEU A 98 -2.36 -1.60 -8.81
C LEU A 98 -3.75 -0.97 -8.94
N ILE A 99 -4.22 -0.33 -7.86
CA ILE A 99 -5.40 0.55 -7.90
C ILE A 99 -4.90 1.98 -7.68
N GLU A 100 -4.75 2.73 -8.77
CA GLU A 100 -4.11 4.03 -8.75
C GLU A 100 -5.03 5.14 -8.27
N GLY A 101 -4.48 6.03 -7.44
CA GLY A 101 -5.11 7.28 -7.01
C GLY A 101 -6.13 7.14 -5.89
N GLU A 102 -6.56 8.29 -5.36
CA GLU A 102 -7.65 8.35 -4.38
C GLU A 102 -8.99 8.12 -5.06
N ARG A 103 -9.82 7.26 -4.48
CA ARG A 103 -11.11 6.86 -5.05
C ARG A 103 -12.18 6.78 -3.96
N THR A 104 -13.45 6.93 -4.36
CA THR A 104 -14.58 6.51 -3.53
C THR A 104 -14.59 4.99 -3.36
N TYR A 105 -15.31 4.47 -2.38
CA TYR A 105 -15.39 3.03 -2.17
C TYR A 105 -15.89 2.30 -3.44
N GLY A 106 -16.98 2.78 -4.05
CA GLY A 106 -17.55 2.15 -5.25
C GLY A 106 -16.57 2.12 -6.43
N ASP A 107 -15.92 3.26 -6.69
CA ASP A 107 -14.93 3.37 -7.78
C ASP A 107 -13.70 2.51 -7.52
N PHE A 108 -13.29 2.39 -6.25
CA PHE A 108 -12.16 1.54 -5.86
C PHE A 108 -12.46 0.06 -6.10
N ILE A 109 -13.66 -0.41 -5.74
CA ILE A 109 -14.06 -1.80 -5.96
C ILE A 109 -14.16 -2.09 -7.46
N ALA A 110 -14.82 -1.21 -8.23
CA ALA A 110 -14.97 -1.38 -9.68
C ALA A 110 -13.59 -1.41 -10.38
N GLU A 111 -12.72 -0.48 -10.04
CA GLU A 111 -11.37 -0.43 -10.59
C GLU A 111 -10.53 -1.65 -10.15
N GLY A 112 -10.63 -2.05 -8.89
CA GLY A 112 -9.94 -3.24 -8.39
C GLY A 112 -10.33 -4.51 -9.15
N GLN A 113 -11.61 -4.72 -9.36
CA GLN A 113 -12.11 -5.86 -10.15
C GLN A 113 -11.61 -5.81 -11.60
N ARG A 114 -11.64 -4.64 -12.22
CA ARG A 114 -11.10 -4.44 -13.58
C ARG A 114 -9.61 -4.75 -13.65
N GLN A 115 -8.82 -4.22 -12.73
CA GLN A 115 -7.37 -4.43 -12.68
C GLN A 115 -7.02 -5.90 -12.38
N GLN A 116 -7.79 -6.61 -11.56
CA GLN A 116 -7.58 -8.04 -11.32
C GLN A 116 -7.68 -8.84 -12.63
N VAL A 117 -8.70 -8.60 -13.44
CA VAL A 117 -8.86 -9.28 -14.75
C VAL A 117 -7.66 -8.97 -15.65
N LEU A 118 -7.27 -7.69 -15.79
CA LEU A 118 -6.16 -7.28 -16.66
C LEU A 118 -4.82 -7.85 -16.18
N SER A 119 -4.60 -7.90 -14.86
CA SER A 119 -3.33 -8.38 -14.30
C SER A 119 -3.18 -9.90 -14.44
N LEU A 120 -4.26 -10.67 -14.34
CA LEU A 120 -4.23 -12.13 -14.51
C LEU A 120 -3.84 -12.55 -15.95
N ASP A 121 -4.09 -11.71 -16.94
CA ASP A 121 -3.69 -11.96 -18.33
C ASP A 121 -2.21 -11.65 -18.61
N ARG A 122 -1.51 -11.00 -17.67
CA ARG A 122 -0.09 -10.66 -17.82
C ARG A 122 0.79 -11.90 -17.85
N ARG A 123 1.82 -11.87 -18.72
CA ARG A 123 2.82 -12.96 -18.84
C ARG A 123 4.10 -12.69 -18.05
N THR A 124 4.32 -11.44 -17.67
CA THR A 124 5.52 -11.00 -16.97
C THR A 124 5.17 -10.28 -15.68
N LEU A 125 6.07 -10.37 -14.71
CA LEU A 125 5.98 -9.61 -13.47
C LEU A 125 6.40 -8.16 -13.77
N THR A 126 5.45 -7.24 -13.74
CA THR A 126 5.68 -5.81 -13.97
C THR A 126 5.04 -5.00 -12.84
N GLU A 127 5.73 -3.98 -12.38
CA GLU A 127 5.17 -2.97 -11.49
C GLU A 127 4.63 -1.82 -12.31
N ASP A 128 3.39 -1.41 -12.05
CA ASP A 128 2.77 -0.27 -12.69
C ASP A 128 2.94 1.00 -11.84
N GLY A 129 2.95 2.15 -12.50
CA GLY A 129 2.99 3.46 -11.85
C GLY A 129 4.36 3.81 -11.28
N ASP A 130 4.36 4.66 -10.24
CA ASP A 130 5.54 5.04 -9.48
C ASP A 130 5.70 4.12 -8.25
N PRO A 131 6.68 3.19 -8.23
CA PRO A 131 6.85 2.24 -7.12
C PRO A 131 7.07 2.94 -5.76
N LEU A 132 7.69 4.12 -5.74
CA LEU A 132 7.87 4.90 -4.50
C LEU A 132 6.53 5.42 -3.97
N GLY A 133 5.59 5.73 -4.85
CA GLY A 133 4.25 6.17 -4.50
C GLY A 133 3.30 5.05 -4.11
N ASN A 134 3.77 3.81 -3.91
CA ASN A 134 2.92 2.67 -3.62
C ASN A 134 3.06 2.18 -2.16
N PHE A 135 1.97 1.60 -1.64
CA PHE A 135 1.99 0.63 -0.54
C PHE A 135 1.97 -0.77 -1.15
N PHE A 136 2.90 -1.61 -0.73
CA PHE A 136 2.92 -3.01 -1.16
C PHE A 136 2.15 -3.86 -0.16
N VAL A 137 1.13 -4.57 -0.66
CA VAL A 137 0.22 -5.37 0.16
C VAL A 137 0.24 -6.81 -0.31
N SER A 138 0.40 -7.74 0.63
CA SER A 138 0.24 -9.17 0.38
C SER A 138 -0.78 -9.73 1.36
N CYS A 139 -1.68 -10.59 0.87
CA CYS A 139 -2.65 -11.30 1.69
C CYS A 139 -2.33 -12.79 1.66
N LEU A 140 -2.15 -13.38 2.83
CA LEU A 140 -1.82 -14.80 3.01
C LEU A 140 -2.93 -15.47 3.83
N PRO A 141 -4.10 -15.76 3.23
CA PRO A 141 -5.29 -16.21 3.96
C PRO A 141 -5.16 -17.62 4.54
N TRP A 142 -4.08 -18.35 4.22
CA TRP A 142 -3.78 -19.69 4.74
C TRP A 142 -2.79 -19.70 5.92
N LEU A 143 -2.33 -18.53 6.36
CA LEU A 143 -1.51 -18.40 7.57
C LEU A 143 -2.42 -18.03 8.74
N ASP A 144 -2.45 -18.91 9.76
CA ASP A 144 -3.09 -18.68 11.06
C ASP A 144 -2.17 -17.89 12.01
#